data_f1a44a35980851eff03acf7395af0cc3
#
_entry.id   f1a44a35980851eff03acf7395af0cc3
#
_cell.length_a   1.000
_cell.length_b   1.000
_cell.length_c   1.000
_cell.angle_alpha   90.00
_cell.angle_beta   90.00
_cell.angle_gamma   90.00
#
_symmetry.space_group_name_H-M   'P 1'
#
loop_
_entity.id
_entity.type
_entity.pdbx_description
1 polymer ?
#
loop_
_entity_poly.entity_id
_entity_poly.type
_entity_poly.pdbx_seq_one_letter_code
_entity_poly.pdbx_strand_id
1 'polypeptide(L)'
;TLLFEHHLPLNYSGEIDIVKGVEEANPKSSDQVKSWLFSLGWEPCTFKYIKESPTETRLIPQVRKNGELTRSVKLLIEKNPIVGVLDGLTVIQHRLGIFEGLIECEKDGYVQASVNGLTNTLRFKHNKPLVNLPSIDKPWGKEIRGCLIAPKGYKLCGADMTSLEDTTKRHYMK
;
A
#
# COMPACT_ATOMS: atom_id res chain seq x y z
N THR A 1 40.21 -15.62 -3.52
CA THR A 1 39.44 -15.38 -4.73
C THR A 1 38.14 -16.16 -4.65
N LEU A 2 37.04 -15.58 -5.13
CA LEU A 2 35.66 -16.10 -5.00
C LEU A 2 35.50 -17.56 -5.44
N LEU A 3 36.18 -18.00 -6.50
CA LEU A 3 36.12 -19.40 -6.97
C LEU A 3 36.59 -20.39 -5.93
N PHE A 4 37.62 -20.04 -5.18
CA PHE A 4 38.18 -20.91 -4.14
C PHE A 4 37.26 -20.99 -2.91
N GLU A 5 36.66 -19.84 -2.51
CA GLU A 5 35.74 -19.78 -1.39
C GLU A 5 34.44 -20.59 -1.62
N HIS A 6 33.99 -20.70 -2.87
CA HIS A 6 32.81 -21.48 -3.26
C HIS A 6 33.14 -22.91 -3.76
N HIS A 7 34.38 -23.37 -3.58
CA HIS A 7 34.85 -24.72 -4.01
C HIS A 7 34.59 -25.02 -5.50
N LEU A 8 34.64 -23.99 -6.36
CA LEU A 8 34.42 -24.13 -7.79
C LEU A 8 35.72 -24.38 -8.55
N PRO A 9 35.70 -25.11 -9.70
CA PRO A 9 36.84 -25.27 -10.55
C PRO A 9 37.39 -23.95 -11.04
N LEU A 10 38.74 -23.86 -11.20
CA LEU A 10 39.39 -22.62 -11.64
C LEU A 10 38.95 -22.14 -13.04
N ASN A 11 38.40 -23.02 -13.85
CA ASN A 11 37.88 -22.73 -15.19
C ASN A 11 36.37 -22.53 -15.22
N TYR A 12 35.71 -22.35 -14.07
CA TYR A 12 34.29 -22.09 -14.01
C TYR A 12 33.96 -20.73 -14.63
N SER A 13 33.01 -20.70 -15.57
CA SER A 13 32.57 -19.51 -16.30
C SER A 13 31.06 -19.23 -16.16
N GLY A 14 30.39 -19.84 -15.18
CA GLY A 14 28.98 -19.62 -14.89
C GLY A 14 28.72 -18.45 -13.93
N GLU A 15 27.44 -18.13 -13.73
CA GLU A 15 27.00 -17.19 -12.71
C GLU A 15 27.03 -17.84 -11.32
N ILE A 16 27.41 -17.07 -10.31
CA ILE A 16 27.46 -17.51 -8.92
C ILE A 16 26.60 -16.60 -8.09
N ASP A 17 25.61 -17.15 -7.42
CA ASP A 17 24.81 -16.44 -6.44
C ASP A 17 25.58 -16.31 -5.12
N ILE A 18 25.92 -15.09 -4.73
CA ILE A 18 26.63 -14.80 -3.48
C ILE A 18 25.63 -14.23 -2.49
N VAL A 19 25.45 -14.91 -1.37
CA VAL A 19 24.67 -14.37 -0.25
C VAL A 19 25.48 -13.27 0.43
N LYS A 20 25.13 -12.01 0.18
CA LYS A 20 25.81 -10.83 0.76
C LYS A 20 25.33 -10.47 2.17
N GLY A 21 24.21 -11.02 2.61
CA GLY A 21 23.61 -10.76 3.91
C GLY A 21 22.21 -11.35 4.02
N VAL A 22 21.64 -11.25 5.21
CA VAL A 22 20.24 -11.61 5.49
C VAL A 22 19.48 -10.32 5.76
N GLU A 23 18.50 -10.01 4.93
CA GLU A 23 17.57 -8.92 5.18
C GLU A 23 16.40 -9.41 6.04
N GLU A 24 15.93 -8.56 6.97
CA GLU A 24 14.69 -8.85 7.68
C GLU A 24 13.52 -8.94 6.71
N ALA A 25 12.61 -9.89 6.99
CA ALA A 25 11.40 -10.07 6.19
C ALA A 25 10.53 -8.81 6.24
N ASN A 26 10.39 -8.13 5.12
CA ASN A 26 9.59 -6.93 4.99
C ASN A 26 8.28 -7.21 4.24
N PRO A 27 7.15 -7.36 4.94
CA PRO A 27 5.86 -7.64 4.30
C PRO A 27 5.33 -6.45 3.47
N LYS A 28 5.96 -5.27 3.53
CA LYS A 28 5.67 -4.12 2.67
C LYS A 28 6.39 -4.23 1.32
N SER A 29 7.44 -5.04 1.22
CA SER A 29 8.17 -5.26 -0.03
C SER A 29 7.42 -6.24 -0.93
N SER A 30 6.92 -5.72 -2.06
CA SER A 30 6.22 -6.57 -3.04
C SER A 30 7.09 -7.67 -3.62
N ASP A 31 8.39 -7.43 -3.70
CA ASP A 31 9.33 -8.37 -4.31
C ASP A 31 9.71 -9.48 -3.33
N GLN A 32 9.93 -9.16 -2.05
CA GLN A 32 10.11 -10.16 -1.02
C GLN A 32 8.85 -11.04 -0.85
N VAL A 33 7.64 -10.44 -0.87
CA VAL A 33 6.39 -11.19 -0.82
C VAL A 33 6.27 -12.14 -2.02
N LYS A 34 6.58 -11.68 -3.23
CA LYS A 34 6.56 -12.55 -4.42
C LYS A 34 7.59 -13.67 -4.32
N SER A 35 8.83 -13.36 -3.92
CA SER A 35 9.88 -14.36 -3.73
C SER A 35 9.47 -15.43 -2.73
N TRP A 36 8.85 -15.02 -1.62
CA TRP A 36 8.29 -15.95 -0.65
C TRP A 36 7.16 -16.81 -1.25
N LEU A 37 6.23 -16.22 -2.00
CA LEU A 37 5.16 -16.98 -2.67
C LEU A 37 5.74 -17.97 -3.70
N PHE A 38 6.74 -17.57 -4.48
CA PHE A 38 7.41 -18.46 -5.42
C PHE A 38 8.11 -19.63 -4.72
N SER A 39 8.73 -19.40 -3.55
CA SER A 39 9.33 -20.48 -2.76
C SER A 39 8.31 -21.50 -2.24
N LEU A 40 7.02 -21.08 -2.12
CA LEU A 40 5.90 -21.95 -1.76
C LEU A 40 5.20 -22.60 -2.97
N GLY A 41 5.75 -22.41 -4.18
CA GLY A 41 5.19 -22.96 -5.41
C GLY A 41 4.03 -22.14 -6.01
N TRP A 42 4.06 -20.82 -5.84
CA TRP A 42 3.09 -19.94 -6.48
C TRP A 42 3.28 -19.87 -7.99
N GLU A 43 2.21 -20.16 -8.73
CA GLU A 43 2.15 -20.02 -10.18
C GLU A 43 1.21 -18.85 -10.53
N PRO A 44 1.73 -17.66 -10.88
CA PRO A 44 0.92 -16.49 -11.15
C PRO A 44 0.09 -16.66 -12.43
N CYS A 45 -1.21 -16.36 -12.35
CA CYS A 45 -2.12 -16.34 -13.49
C CYS A 45 -2.57 -14.92 -13.90
N THR A 46 -2.14 -13.89 -13.16
CA THR A 46 -2.52 -12.51 -13.40
C THR A 46 -1.28 -11.64 -13.48
N PHE A 47 -1.16 -10.83 -14.53
CA PHE A 47 0.00 -10.00 -14.79
C PHE A 47 -0.42 -8.55 -15.07
N LYS A 48 0.46 -7.61 -14.68
CA LYS A 48 0.43 -6.23 -15.12
C LYS A 48 1.42 -6.05 -16.25
N TYR A 49 1.00 -5.42 -17.33
CA TYR A 49 1.82 -5.12 -18.49
C TYR A 49 2.39 -3.71 -18.33
N ILE A 50 3.71 -3.59 -18.35
CA ILE A 50 4.41 -2.30 -18.37
C ILE A 50 5.20 -2.23 -19.66
N LYS A 51 4.93 -1.21 -20.49
CA LYS A 51 5.73 -0.94 -21.68
C LYS A 51 7.02 -0.24 -21.23
N GLU A 52 8.15 -0.89 -21.41
CA GLU A 52 9.49 -0.31 -21.16
C GLU A 52 10.03 0.39 -22.42
N SER A 53 9.65 -0.12 -23.60
CA SER A 53 9.94 0.48 -24.91
C SER A 53 8.78 0.23 -25.89
N PRO A 54 8.78 0.82 -27.10
CA PRO A 54 7.76 0.53 -28.11
C PRO A 54 7.63 -0.95 -28.49
N THR A 55 8.70 -1.71 -28.32
CA THR A 55 8.79 -3.14 -28.69
C THR A 55 8.82 -4.07 -27.49
N GLU A 56 9.12 -3.57 -26.29
CA GLU A 56 9.30 -4.39 -25.09
C GLU A 56 8.19 -4.16 -24.06
N THR A 57 7.57 -5.25 -23.67
CA THR A 57 6.55 -5.25 -22.61
C THR A 57 6.99 -6.19 -21.50
N ARG A 58 7.17 -5.64 -20.30
CA ARG A 58 7.47 -6.41 -19.09
C ARG A 58 6.19 -6.89 -18.42
N LEU A 59 6.18 -8.18 -18.09
CA LEU A 59 5.10 -8.82 -17.34
C LEU A 59 5.44 -8.86 -15.87
N ILE A 60 4.62 -8.21 -15.04
CA ILE A 60 4.79 -8.24 -13.59
C ILE A 60 3.68 -9.08 -12.99
N PRO A 61 4.01 -10.22 -12.34
CA PRO A 61 3.01 -11.05 -11.68
C PRO A 61 2.33 -10.28 -10.54
N GLN A 62 1.01 -10.42 -10.45
CA GLN A 62 0.19 -9.72 -9.47
C GLN A 62 -0.30 -10.66 -8.37
N VAL A 63 0.02 -10.33 -7.14
CA VAL A 63 -0.52 -10.97 -5.94
C VAL A 63 -1.96 -10.53 -5.69
N ARG A 64 -2.27 -9.26 -6.00
CA ARG A 64 -3.61 -8.66 -5.86
C ARG A 64 -4.06 -7.97 -7.14
N LYS A 65 -5.39 -7.97 -7.36
CA LYS A 65 -6.05 -7.21 -8.41
C LYS A 65 -7.31 -6.57 -7.83
N ASN A 66 -7.48 -5.27 -8.05
CA ASN A 66 -8.62 -4.50 -7.52
C ASN A 66 -8.82 -4.62 -5.99
N GLY A 67 -7.72 -4.75 -5.23
CA GLY A 67 -7.75 -4.88 -3.77
C GLY A 67 -7.91 -6.31 -3.23
N GLU A 68 -8.29 -7.28 -4.07
CA GLU A 68 -8.44 -8.69 -3.69
C GLU A 68 -7.22 -9.53 -4.09
N LEU A 69 -6.99 -10.61 -3.36
CA LEU A 69 -6.00 -11.63 -3.72
C LEU A 69 -6.39 -12.31 -5.04
N THR A 70 -5.40 -12.50 -5.92
CA THR A 70 -5.62 -13.18 -7.21
C THR A 70 -5.97 -14.66 -7.00
N ARG A 71 -6.63 -15.25 -8.01
CA ARG A 71 -7.04 -16.66 -7.97
C ARG A 71 -5.89 -17.61 -7.67
N SER A 72 -4.71 -17.36 -8.28
CA SER A 72 -3.53 -18.19 -8.04
C SER A 72 -3.05 -18.16 -6.59
N VAL A 73 -3.16 -17.01 -5.92
CA VAL A 73 -2.85 -16.90 -4.49
C VAL A 73 -3.90 -17.56 -3.64
N LYS A 74 -5.20 -17.43 -3.97
CA LYS A 74 -6.30 -18.12 -3.27
C LYS A 74 -6.13 -19.64 -3.33
N LEU A 75 -5.76 -20.20 -4.49
CA LEU A 75 -5.45 -21.63 -4.64
C LEU A 75 -4.19 -22.04 -3.82
N LEU A 76 -3.21 -21.15 -3.69
CA LEU A 76 -2.05 -21.43 -2.85
C LEU A 76 -2.41 -21.46 -1.36
N ILE A 77 -3.36 -20.64 -0.92
CA ILE A 77 -3.88 -20.64 0.46
C ILE A 77 -4.52 -22.00 0.82
N GLU A 78 -5.19 -22.65 -0.12
CA GLU A 78 -5.78 -23.99 0.09
C GLU A 78 -4.68 -25.04 0.39
N LYS A 79 -3.52 -24.90 -0.24
CA LYS A 79 -2.35 -25.78 -0.02
C LYS A 79 -1.52 -25.36 1.19
N ASN A 80 -1.38 -24.06 1.42
CA ASN A 80 -0.56 -23.44 2.45
C ASN A 80 -1.34 -22.36 3.18
N PRO A 81 -2.08 -22.67 4.24
CA PRO A 81 -2.96 -21.73 4.94
C PRO A 81 -2.25 -20.46 5.47
N ILE A 82 -0.95 -20.54 5.75
CA ILE A 82 -0.15 -19.38 6.21
C ILE A 82 -0.15 -18.22 5.20
N VAL A 83 -0.32 -18.51 3.91
CA VAL A 83 -0.42 -17.48 2.86
C VAL A 83 -1.67 -16.60 3.05
N GLY A 84 -2.68 -17.09 3.76
CA GLY A 84 -3.88 -16.34 4.13
C GLY A 84 -3.61 -15.08 4.95
N VAL A 85 -2.48 -15.01 5.65
CA VAL A 85 -2.02 -13.79 6.35
C VAL A 85 -1.91 -12.59 5.40
N LEU A 86 -1.66 -12.81 4.13
CA LEU A 86 -1.65 -11.73 3.14
C LEU A 86 -3.02 -11.05 2.99
N ASP A 87 -4.12 -11.76 3.29
CA ASP A 87 -5.43 -11.15 3.25
C ASP A 87 -5.58 -10.16 4.42
N GLY A 88 -6.03 -8.96 4.11
CA GLY A 88 -6.10 -7.88 5.10
C GLY A 88 -4.78 -7.18 5.46
N LEU A 89 -3.61 -7.79 5.26
CA LEU A 89 -2.31 -7.23 5.64
C LEU A 89 -2.11 -5.81 5.10
N THR A 90 -2.41 -5.55 3.83
CA THR A 90 -2.30 -4.23 3.21
C THR A 90 -3.20 -3.20 3.89
N VAL A 91 -4.41 -3.61 4.31
CA VAL A 91 -5.33 -2.73 5.04
C VAL A 91 -4.77 -2.40 6.41
N ILE A 92 -4.31 -3.40 7.15
CA ILE A 92 -3.70 -3.21 8.48
C ILE A 92 -2.48 -2.29 8.39
N GLN A 93 -1.58 -2.54 7.46
CA GLN A 93 -0.39 -1.70 7.23
C GLN A 93 -0.76 -0.25 6.90
N HIS A 94 -1.76 -0.06 6.04
CA HIS A 94 -2.24 1.28 5.73
C HIS A 94 -2.86 1.97 6.96
N ARG A 95 -3.61 1.24 7.80
CA ARG A 95 -4.19 1.80 9.04
C ARG A 95 -3.12 2.15 10.07
N LEU A 96 -2.13 1.28 10.23
CA LEU A 96 -0.98 1.55 11.08
C LEU A 96 -0.25 2.83 10.64
N GLY A 97 0.04 2.98 9.35
CA GLY A 97 0.65 4.20 8.82
C GLY A 97 -0.19 5.48 9.04
N ILE A 98 -1.53 5.36 9.13
CA ILE A 98 -2.37 6.51 9.51
C ILE A 98 -2.13 6.86 11.00
N PHE A 99 -2.12 5.89 11.90
CA PHE A 99 -1.85 6.14 13.32
C PHE A 99 -0.46 6.73 13.54
N GLU A 100 0.57 6.15 12.93
CA GLU A 100 1.93 6.68 12.95
C GLU A 100 1.96 8.13 12.47
N GLY A 101 1.33 8.42 11.33
CA GLY A 101 1.23 9.78 10.79
C GLY A 101 0.44 10.75 11.67
N LEU A 102 -0.59 10.30 12.41
CA LEU A 102 -1.28 11.14 13.39
C LEU A 102 -0.37 11.50 14.57
N ILE A 103 0.40 10.52 15.06
CA ILE A 103 1.39 10.73 16.15
C ILE A 103 2.49 11.70 15.70
N GLU A 104 3.04 11.51 14.49
CA GLU A 104 4.06 12.41 13.94
C GLU A 104 3.58 13.84 13.70
N CYS A 105 2.29 14.00 13.41
CA CYS A 105 1.69 15.31 13.14
C CYS A 105 1.08 15.97 14.38
N GLU A 106 1.07 15.27 15.52
CA GLU A 106 0.60 15.83 16.78
C GLU A 106 1.57 16.90 17.28
N LYS A 107 1.02 18.02 17.71
CA LYS A 107 1.75 19.08 18.37
C LYS A 107 0.87 19.73 19.43
N ASP A 108 1.32 19.70 20.68
CA ASP A 108 0.63 20.29 21.83
C ASP A 108 -0.82 19.77 21.98
N GLY A 109 -1.06 18.50 21.71
CA GLY A 109 -2.39 17.87 21.75
C GLY A 109 -3.24 18.08 20.51
N TYR A 110 -2.71 18.73 19.46
CA TYR A 110 -3.44 19.02 18.22
C TYR A 110 -2.81 18.33 17.02
N VAL A 111 -3.64 17.77 16.17
CA VAL A 111 -3.21 17.22 14.88
C VAL A 111 -3.45 18.25 13.77
N GLN A 112 -2.40 18.57 13.03
CA GLN A 112 -2.45 19.56 11.97
C GLN A 112 -2.69 18.93 10.59
N ALA A 113 -3.61 19.53 9.81
CA ALA A 113 -3.70 19.32 8.37
C ALA A 113 -2.98 20.46 7.63
N SER A 114 -2.39 20.14 6.49
CA SER A 114 -1.77 21.13 5.63
C SER A 114 -2.12 20.92 4.17
N VAL A 115 -2.24 22.01 3.43
CA VAL A 115 -2.46 22.02 1.98
C VAL A 115 -1.12 22.26 1.29
N ASN A 116 -0.79 21.39 0.33
CA ASN A 116 0.43 21.48 -0.47
C ASN A 116 0.07 21.60 -1.96
N GLY A 117 -0.47 22.76 -2.34
CA GLY A 117 -0.84 23.07 -3.71
C GLY A 117 -2.19 22.51 -4.16
N LEU A 118 -2.34 22.40 -5.48
CA LEU A 118 -3.55 21.92 -6.14
C LEU A 118 -3.27 20.64 -6.95
N THR A 119 -4.28 19.82 -7.10
CA THR A 119 -4.27 18.69 -8.05
C THR A 119 -4.50 19.20 -9.48
N ASN A 120 -4.35 18.33 -10.48
CA ASN A 120 -4.68 18.65 -11.88
C ASN A 120 -6.15 19.03 -12.08
N THR A 121 -7.03 18.65 -11.16
CA THR A 121 -8.46 19.00 -11.14
C THR A 121 -8.76 20.22 -10.26
N LEU A 122 -7.75 21.02 -9.91
CA LEU A 122 -7.83 22.22 -9.07
C LEU A 122 -8.37 21.99 -7.65
N ARG A 123 -8.39 20.77 -7.17
CA ARG A 123 -8.71 20.45 -5.77
C ARG A 123 -7.48 20.62 -4.89
N PHE A 124 -7.66 21.00 -3.64
CA PHE A 124 -6.56 21.06 -2.69
C PHE A 124 -5.86 19.72 -2.51
N LYS A 125 -4.54 19.74 -2.61
CA LYS A 125 -3.69 18.61 -2.33
C LYS A 125 -3.26 18.65 -0.86
N HIS A 126 -3.65 17.62 -0.11
CA HIS A 126 -3.35 17.50 1.31
C HIS A 126 -2.04 16.75 1.54
N ASN A 127 -1.29 17.20 2.53
CA ASN A 127 0.04 16.67 2.84
C ASN A 127 0.07 15.84 4.14
N LYS A 128 -0.99 15.86 4.93
CA LYS A 128 -1.03 15.19 6.24
C LYS A 128 -2.20 14.23 6.36
N PRO A 129 -2.10 13.19 7.21
CA PRO A 129 -3.04 12.06 7.24
C PRO A 129 -4.46 12.43 7.68
N LEU A 130 -4.64 13.59 8.34
CA LEU A 130 -5.92 13.99 8.93
C LEU A 130 -7.07 14.07 7.92
N VAL A 131 -6.80 14.35 6.65
CA VAL A 131 -7.83 14.64 5.64
C VAL A 131 -8.39 13.38 4.97
N ASN A 132 -7.58 12.33 4.83
CA ASN A 132 -7.96 11.10 4.12
C ASN A 132 -8.23 9.94 5.10
N LEU A 133 -8.97 10.22 6.16
CA LEU A 133 -9.33 9.20 7.13
C LEU A 133 -10.34 8.21 6.55
N PRO A 134 -10.21 6.91 6.89
CA PRO A 134 -11.16 5.90 6.45
C PRO A 134 -12.58 6.22 6.94
N SER A 135 -13.60 5.83 6.16
CA SER A 135 -14.97 5.92 6.63
C SER A 135 -15.23 4.96 7.80
N ILE A 136 -16.26 5.25 8.59
CA ILE A 136 -16.63 4.44 9.77
C ILE A 136 -16.99 3.00 9.43
N ASP A 137 -17.45 2.75 8.18
CA ASP A 137 -17.83 1.41 7.69
C ASP A 137 -16.64 0.56 7.28
N LYS A 138 -15.45 1.17 7.22
CA LYS A 138 -14.23 0.45 6.86
C LYS A 138 -13.51 -0.05 8.11
N PRO A 139 -12.77 -1.16 8.01
CA PRO A 139 -12.00 -1.69 9.13
C PRO A 139 -11.16 -0.60 9.80
N TRP A 140 -11.24 -0.49 11.13
CA TRP A 140 -10.53 0.48 11.97
C TRP A 140 -10.90 1.96 11.72
N GLY A 141 -11.92 2.24 10.89
CA GLY A 141 -12.30 3.61 10.58
C GLY A 141 -12.92 4.34 11.77
N LYS A 142 -13.73 3.64 12.56
CA LYS A 142 -14.37 4.18 13.77
C LYS A 142 -13.33 4.53 14.84
N GLU A 143 -12.38 3.64 15.06
CA GLU A 143 -11.30 3.78 16.05
C GLU A 143 -10.39 4.95 15.69
N ILE A 144 -9.95 5.01 14.42
CA ILE A 144 -9.10 6.11 13.92
C ILE A 144 -9.80 7.46 14.09
N ARG A 145 -11.07 7.56 13.71
CA ARG A 145 -11.84 8.80 13.87
C ARG A 145 -12.12 9.13 15.33
N GLY A 146 -12.27 8.12 16.18
CA GLY A 146 -12.46 8.27 17.62
C GLY A 146 -11.25 8.86 18.36
N CYS A 147 -10.06 8.81 17.76
CA CYS A 147 -8.86 9.47 18.31
C CYS A 147 -8.92 11.00 18.16
N LEU A 148 -9.78 11.53 17.28
CA LEU A 148 -9.95 12.96 17.06
C LEU A 148 -11.11 13.47 17.87
N ILE A 149 -10.80 14.18 18.96
CA ILE A 149 -11.78 14.69 19.90
C ILE A 149 -11.73 16.22 19.94
N ALA A 150 -12.84 16.84 20.30
CA ALA A 150 -12.85 18.28 20.60
C ALA A 150 -12.18 18.53 21.97
N PRO A 151 -11.40 19.61 22.13
CA PRO A 151 -10.91 20.04 23.44
C PRO A 151 -12.05 20.30 24.41
N LYS A 152 -11.76 20.28 25.71
CA LYS A 152 -12.78 20.57 26.75
C LYS A 152 -13.42 21.95 26.51
N GLY A 153 -14.74 21.97 26.45
CA GLY A 153 -15.52 23.20 26.20
C GLY A 153 -15.76 23.50 24.73
N TYR A 154 -15.21 22.71 23.80
CA TYR A 154 -15.40 22.86 22.35
C TYR A 154 -16.23 21.71 21.77
N LYS A 155 -16.73 21.90 20.57
CA LYS A 155 -17.43 20.88 19.78
C LYS A 155 -16.83 20.80 18.39
N LEU A 156 -16.75 19.61 17.82
CA LEU A 156 -16.48 19.43 16.40
C LEU A 156 -17.74 19.79 15.61
N CYS A 157 -17.59 20.68 14.64
CA CYS A 157 -18.65 21.05 13.70
C CYS A 157 -18.17 20.72 12.29
N GLY A 158 -19.01 20.04 11.52
CA GLY A 158 -18.73 19.70 10.13
C GLY A 158 -19.89 20.12 9.24
N ALA A 159 -19.56 20.60 8.05
CA ALA A 159 -20.52 20.89 6.99
C ALA A 159 -20.01 20.30 5.68
N ASP A 160 -20.89 19.66 4.94
CA ASP A 160 -20.59 19.09 3.63
C ASP A 160 -21.70 19.43 2.66
N MET A 161 -21.33 19.78 1.44
CA MET A 161 -22.30 20.10 0.39
C MET A 161 -22.70 18.81 -0.34
N THR A 162 -23.98 18.50 -0.31
CA THR A 162 -24.53 17.37 -1.07
C THR A 162 -24.34 17.59 -2.56
N SER A 163 -23.66 16.67 -3.23
CA SER A 163 -23.44 16.67 -4.68
C SER A 163 -22.89 18.02 -5.19
N LEU A 164 -21.80 18.51 -4.58
CA LEU A 164 -21.22 19.82 -4.90
C LEU A 164 -21.05 20.04 -6.42
N GLU A 165 -20.53 19.05 -7.12
CA GLU A 165 -20.24 19.12 -8.57
C GLU A 165 -21.56 19.30 -9.38
N ASP A 166 -22.60 18.56 -9.03
CA ASP A 166 -23.91 18.65 -9.69
C ASP A 166 -24.62 19.97 -9.35
N THR A 167 -24.52 20.41 -8.10
CA THR A 167 -25.07 21.70 -7.64
C THR A 167 -24.43 22.87 -8.40
N THR A 168 -23.09 22.85 -8.53
CA THR A 168 -22.33 23.85 -9.26
C THR A 168 -22.71 23.83 -10.75
N LYS A 169 -22.76 22.62 -11.38
CA LYS A 169 -23.20 22.46 -12.75
C LYS A 169 -24.59 23.05 -12.99
N ARG A 170 -25.55 22.72 -12.15
CA ARG A 170 -26.93 23.27 -12.25
C ARG A 170 -26.96 24.79 -12.13
N HIS A 171 -26.09 25.38 -11.32
CA HIS A 171 -26.00 26.83 -11.18
C HIS A 171 -25.60 27.53 -12.48
N TYR A 172 -24.61 26.95 -13.22
CA TYR A 172 -24.08 27.53 -14.46
C TYR A 172 -24.82 27.10 -15.74
N MET A 173 -25.72 26.13 -15.66
CA MET A 173 -26.52 25.65 -16.82
C MET A 173 -27.93 26.28 -16.89
N LYS A 174 -28.20 27.35 -16.15
CA LYS A 174 -29.44 28.11 -16.24
C LYS A 174 -29.45 29.04 -17.44
#